data_911c4e354141b2dab007116ce956ee87
#
_entry.id   911c4e354141b2dab007116ce956ee87
#
_cell.length_a   1.000
_cell.length_b   1.000
_cell.length_c   1.000
_cell.angle_alpha   90.00
_cell.angle_beta   90.00
_cell.angle_gamma   90.00
#
_symmetry.space_group_name_H-M   'P 1'
#
loop_
_entity.id
_entity.type
_entity.pdbx_description
1 polymer ?
#
loop_
_entity_poly.entity_id
_entity_poly.type
_entity_poly.pdbx_seq_one_letter_code
_entity_poly.pdbx_strand_id
1 'polypeptide(L)'
;MMRFALVAAVAMSPLFAAASPHGGPSFGSFVRDFGPSLVAECPNPEGIAVDRNGLVYASSFAFQPVANICVLDPAGKLLRKIPVAAGASGSAALLGMLDVPGEGLYVTDFANGAPGNGRLLRVDRHGQVGVVAVGFTAPNAIARDRHGNLFVSDSFAGTITRLRKDGSHRVTWAQGTLLTTTGQPPFGANGLAFDAEERYLYVANTGDSAVLRFPVKADGSAGPLEVFAKGSALDAATGTAQSLHGADGIMFDAAGYLWVCANQANELQVLSPTGEIVARYRGAGGAALDFPASLVFRGQTLYVTNLSLADGGVNSKLSVMEAPYPGLPLWP
;
A
#
# COMPACT_ATOMS: atom_id res chain seq x y z
N MET A 1 -34.26 47.93 10.92
CA MET A 1 -32.80 47.95 10.99
C MET A 1 -32.34 46.55 11.47
N MET A 2 -32.04 45.66 10.56
CA MET A 2 -31.55 44.30 10.84
C MET A 2 -30.04 44.31 10.68
N ARG A 3 -29.30 44.02 11.76
CA ARG A 3 -27.84 43.88 11.73
C ARG A 3 -27.51 42.42 11.36
N PHE A 4 -26.91 42.22 10.22
CA PHE A 4 -26.27 40.94 9.85
C PHE A 4 -24.92 40.85 10.56
N ALA A 5 -24.74 39.82 11.38
CA ALA A 5 -23.47 39.47 11.95
C ALA A 5 -22.72 38.60 10.92
N LEU A 6 -21.59 39.09 10.44
CA LEU A 6 -20.67 38.39 9.57
C LEU A 6 -19.81 37.44 10.44
N VAL A 7 -20.04 36.13 10.34
CA VAL A 7 -19.18 35.14 10.98
C VAL A 7 -18.01 34.91 10.05
N ALA A 8 -16.84 35.42 10.41
CA ALA A 8 -15.58 35.12 9.72
C ALA A 8 -15.16 33.69 10.05
N ALA A 9 -15.20 32.80 9.06
CA ALA A 9 -14.58 31.47 9.15
C ALA A 9 -13.06 31.67 9.08
N VAL A 10 -12.39 31.46 10.23
CA VAL A 10 -10.93 31.36 10.27
C VAL A 10 -10.54 30.02 9.65
N ALA A 11 -10.02 30.05 8.42
CA ALA A 11 -9.39 28.91 7.82
C ALA A 11 -8.08 28.62 8.58
N MET A 12 -8.08 27.60 9.42
CA MET A 12 -6.86 27.05 9.99
C MET A 12 -6.09 26.33 8.87
N SER A 13 -5.11 27.00 8.28
CA SER A 13 -4.09 26.32 7.46
C SER A 13 -3.28 25.39 8.37
N PRO A 14 -3.13 24.11 8.04
CA PRO A 14 -2.27 23.23 8.83
C PRO A 14 -0.84 23.72 8.69
N LEU A 15 -0.17 23.97 9.82
CA LEU A 15 1.27 24.19 9.87
C LEU A 15 1.97 22.89 9.48
N PHE A 16 2.31 22.74 8.20
CA PHE A 16 3.44 21.90 7.83
C PHE A 16 4.67 22.56 8.46
N ALA A 17 5.44 21.78 9.22
CA ALA A 17 6.71 22.27 9.74
C ALA A 17 7.54 22.77 8.54
N ALA A 18 7.85 24.03 8.51
CA ALA A 18 8.66 24.62 7.45
C ALA A 18 10.00 23.87 7.39
N ALA A 19 10.38 23.43 6.20
CA ALA A 19 11.68 22.82 5.96
C ALA A 19 12.77 23.75 6.47
N SER A 20 13.62 23.26 7.36
CA SER A 20 14.80 24.02 7.82
C SER A 20 15.75 24.24 6.64
N PRO A 21 16.40 25.40 6.51
CA PRO A 21 17.26 25.74 5.37
C PRO A 21 18.49 24.82 5.17
N HIS A 22 18.74 23.86 6.08
CA HIS A 22 19.87 22.92 6.04
C HIS A 22 19.54 21.53 6.58
N GLY A 23 18.28 21.15 6.69
CA GLY A 23 17.86 19.81 7.13
C GLY A 23 16.68 19.33 6.33
N GLY A 24 16.67 18.06 5.93
CA GLY A 24 15.52 17.43 5.32
C GLY A 24 14.26 17.55 6.20
N PRO A 25 13.08 17.15 5.69
CA PRO A 25 11.83 17.29 6.40
C PRO A 25 11.95 16.69 7.82
N SER A 26 11.39 17.39 8.81
CA SER A 26 11.45 16.96 10.21
C SER A 26 10.67 15.66 10.38
N PHE A 27 11.25 14.70 11.12
CA PHE A 27 10.57 13.45 11.44
C PHE A 27 9.52 13.69 12.54
N GLY A 28 8.28 13.36 12.25
CA GLY A 28 7.26 13.25 13.30
C GLY A 28 7.45 11.96 14.09
N SER A 29 7.31 12.03 15.40
CA SER A 29 7.33 10.86 16.31
C SER A 29 5.93 10.29 16.55
N PHE A 30 5.04 10.38 15.57
CA PHE A 30 3.62 10.11 15.77
C PHE A 30 3.22 8.66 15.48
N VAL A 31 4.11 7.87 14.85
CA VAL A 31 3.84 6.46 14.58
C VAL A 31 4.02 5.65 15.86
N ARG A 32 3.02 4.85 16.20
CA ARG A 32 3.00 3.97 17.38
C ARG A 32 2.54 2.57 17.01
N ASP A 33 2.84 1.61 17.85
CA ASP A 33 2.37 0.23 17.67
C ASP A 33 0.84 0.15 17.76
N PHE A 34 0.27 -0.76 16.96
CA PHE A 34 -1.15 -1.07 16.94
C PHE A 34 -1.38 -2.58 17.13
N GLY A 35 -1.99 -2.93 18.23
CA GLY A 35 -2.27 -4.32 18.59
C GLY A 35 -1.05 -5.10 19.11
N PRO A 36 -1.17 -6.43 19.22
CA PRO A 36 -0.11 -7.31 19.70
C PRO A 36 0.93 -7.59 18.61
N SER A 37 2.05 -8.22 19.02
CA SER A 37 2.94 -8.87 18.06
C SER A 37 2.17 -9.93 17.25
N LEU A 38 2.41 -9.98 15.95
CA LEU A 38 1.80 -10.93 15.03
C LEU A 38 2.74 -12.09 14.63
N VAL A 39 3.93 -12.16 15.22
CA VAL A 39 4.96 -13.17 14.88
C VAL A 39 4.42 -14.59 14.87
N ALA A 40 3.61 -14.95 15.87
CA ALA A 40 3.05 -16.30 15.99
C ALA A 40 1.82 -16.54 15.10
N GLU A 41 1.04 -15.49 14.81
CA GLU A 41 -0.28 -15.63 14.22
C GLU A 41 -0.31 -15.30 12.73
N CYS A 42 0.36 -14.22 12.36
CA CYS A 42 0.53 -13.72 10.99
C CYS A 42 1.94 -13.16 10.83
N PRO A 43 2.97 -14.02 10.76
CA PRO A 43 4.35 -13.57 10.63
C PRO A 43 4.53 -12.78 9.33
N ASN A 44 5.44 -11.82 9.37
CA ASN A 44 5.75 -10.95 8.24
C ASN A 44 4.50 -10.32 7.61
N PRO A 45 3.71 -9.52 8.38
CA PRO A 45 2.50 -8.92 7.85
C PRO A 45 2.85 -7.95 6.72
N GLU A 46 2.26 -8.19 5.54
CA GLU A 46 2.58 -7.42 4.33
C GLU A 46 1.40 -6.56 3.90
N GLY A 47 0.28 -7.14 3.46
CA GLY A 47 -0.91 -6.40 3.06
C GLY A 47 -1.76 -5.98 4.25
N ILE A 48 -2.48 -4.88 4.07
CA ILE A 48 -3.42 -4.36 5.07
C ILE A 48 -4.69 -3.85 4.40
N ALA A 49 -5.83 -4.07 5.05
CA ALA A 49 -7.10 -3.47 4.68
C ALA A 49 -7.91 -3.13 5.92
N VAL A 50 -8.83 -2.19 5.80
CA VAL A 50 -9.78 -1.84 6.87
C VAL A 50 -11.19 -1.82 6.29
N ASP A 51 -12.11 -2.56 6.91
CA ASP A 51 -13.50 -2.57 6.49
C ASP A 51 -14.28 -1.36 7.04
N ARG A 52 -15.51 -1.17 6.57
CA ARG A 52 -16.40 -0.09 7.04
C ARG A 52 -16.71 -0.13 8.54
N ASN A 53 -16.61 -1.30 9.18
CA ASN A 53 -16.83 -1.46 10.62
C ASN A 53 -15.55 -1.15 11.43
N GLY A 54 -14.43 -0.93 10.75
CA GLY A 54 -13.12 -0.64 11.35
C GLY A 54 -12.35 -1.90 11.74
N LEU A 55 -12.75 -3.08 11.28
CA LEU A 55 -11.92 -4.26 11.42
C LEU A 55 -10.68 -4.12 10.54
N VAL A 56 -9.52 -4.36 11.12
CA VAL A 56 -8.23 -4.29 10.45
C VAL A 56 -7.79 -5.70 10.07
N TYR A 57 -7.48 -5.90 8.79
CA TYR A 57 -7.01 -7.16 8.23
C TYR A 57 -5.54 -7.04 7.89
N ALA A 58 -4.73 -8.02 8.28
CA ALA A 58 -3.30 -8.09 7.95
C ALA A 58 -2.97 -9.45 7.34
N SER A 59 -2.38 -9.49 6.16
CA SER A 59 -1.95 -10.71 5.48
C SER A 59 -0.59 -11.17 5.96
N SER A 60 -0.31 -12.48 5.88
CA SER A 60 0.98 -13.08 6.26
C SER A 60 1.79 -13.48 5.04
N PHE A 61 3.01 -12.94 4.90
CA PHE A 61 3.98 -13.32 3.89
C PHE A 61 4.93 -14.39 4.43
N ALA A 62 4.43 -15.61 4.58
CA ALA A 62 5.07 -16.64 5.40
C ALA A 62 5.54 -17.90 4.65
N PHE A 63 5.25 -18.07 3.37
CA PHE A 63 5.64 -19.25 2.57
C PHE A 63 5.27 -20.59 3.21
N GLN A 64 4.04 -20.70 3.69
CA GLN A 64 3.51 -21.88 4.40
C GLN A 64 2.48 -22.61 3.55
N PRO A 65 2.22 -23.92 3.82
CA PRO A 65 1.08 -24.62 3.22
C PRO A 65 -0.25 -23.95 3.53
N VAL A 66 -0.34 -23.22 4.65
CA VAL A 66 -1.47 -22.39 5.03
C VAL A 66 -0.93 -21.06 5.55
N ALA A 67 -1.20 -19.97 4.86
CA ALA A 67 -0.97 -18.62 5.35
C ALA A 67 -2.23 -18.10 6.06
N ASN A 68 -2.09 -17.07 6.88
CA ASN A 68 -3.21 -16.50 7.62
C ASN A 68 -3.47 -15.04 7.22
N ILE A 69 -4.72 -14.63 7.36
CA ILE A 69 -5.11 -13.23 7.47
C ILE A 69 -5.57 -13.02 8.91
N CYS A 70 -4.86 -12.17 9.65
CA CYS A 70 -5.25 -11.74 10.98
C CYS A 70 -6.33 -10.69 10.90
N VAL A 71 -7.35 -10.79 11.77
CA VAL A 71 -8.45 -9.83 11.88
C VAL A 71 -8.41 -9.21 13.27
N LEU A 72 -8.19 -7.90 13.34
CA LEU A 72 -8.15 -7.14 14.58
C LEU A 72 -9.36 -6.20 14.67
N ASP A 73 -9.81 -5.93 15.90
CA ASP A 73 -10.82 -4.91 16.15
C ASP A 73 -10.22 -3.48 16.06
N PRO A 74 -11.05 -2.42 16.08
CA PRO A 74 -10.56 -1.04 16.04
C PRO A 74 -9.66 -0.63 17.21
N ALA A 75 -9.65 -1.40 18.30
CA ALA A 75 -8.76 -1.20 19.44
C ALA A 75 -7.43 -1.96 19.32
N GLY A 76 -7.26 -2.73 18.24
CA GLY A 76 -6.05 -3.52 17.98
C GLY A 76 -6.07 -4.92 18.60
N LYS A 77 -7.18 -5.39 19.16
CA LYS A 77 -7.29 -6.76 19.70
C LYS A 77 -7.43 -7.75 18.56
N LEU A 78 -6.57 -8.78 18.52
CA LEU A 78 -6.72 -9.89 17.60
C LEU A 78 -8.01 -10.68 17.91
N LEU A 79 -8.92 -10.74 16.95
CA LEU A 79 -10.22 -11.41 17.08
C LEU A 79 -10.19 -12.85 16.54
N ARG A 80 -9.58 -13.02 15.35
CA ARG A 80 -9.55 -14.32 14.66
C ARG A 80 -8.51 -14.31 13.55
N LYS A 81 -8.23 -15.51 13.02
CA LYS A 81 -7.46 -15.73 11.78
C LYS A 81 -8.36 -16.34 10.72
N ILE A 82 -8.09 -16.00 9.48
CA ILE A 82 -8.70 -16.63 8.31
C ILE A 82 -7.59 -17.43 7.62
N PRO A 83 -7.64 -18.77 7.65
CA PRO A 83 -6.63 -19.59 6.99
C PRO A 83 -6.83 -19.58 5.48
N VAL A 84 -5.73 -19.43 4.74
CA VAL A 84 -5.67 -19.46 3.29
C VAL A 84 -4.76 -20.61 2.87
N ALA A 85 -5.34 -21.67 2.35
CA ALA A 85 -4.59 -22.82 1.87
C ALA A 85 -3.77 -22.48 0.61
N ALA A 86 -2.58 -23.04 0.52
CA ALA A 86 -1.75 -22.97 -0.68
C ALA A 86 -2.48 -23.50 -1.91
N GLY A 87 -2.12 -22.97 -3.08
CA GLY A 87 -2.50 -23.51 -4.36
C GLY A 87 -1.62 -24.71 -4.77
N ALA A 88 -1.54 -24.95 -6.08
CA ALA A 88 -0.73 -26.04 -6.66
C ALA A 88 0.76 -25.96 -6.32
N SER A 89 1.28 -24.78 -5.98
CA SER A 89 2.68 -24.59 -5.56
C SER A 89 3.02 -25.23 -4.22
N GLY A 90 2.01 -25.59 -3.39
CA GLY A 90 2.22 -26.07 -2.02
C GLY A 90 2.64 -24.94 -1.04
N SER A 91 2.70 -23.70 -1.47
CA SER A 91 3.08 -22.53 -0.69
C SER A 91 2.05 -21.43 -0.83
N ALA A 92 1.68 -20.76 0.26
CA ALA A 92 0.92 -19.53 0.28
C ALA A 92 1.76 -18.43 0.94
N ALA A 93 1.79 -17.27 0.32
CA ALA A 93 2.48 -16.08 0.81
C ALA A 93 1.64 -14.86 0.39
N LEU A 94 0.86 -14.34 1.35
CA LEU A 94 -0.16 -13.34 1.07
C LEU A 94 0.44 -11.94 1.11
N LEU A 95 0.14 -11.15 0.09
CA LEU A 95 0.59 -9.76 -0.05
C LEU A 95 -0.62 -8.81 -0.01
N GLY A 96 -0.69 -7.87 -0.95
CA GLY A 96 -1.63 -6.78 -0.97
C GLY A 96 -3.09 -7.18 -0.80
N MET A 97 -3.83 -6.34 -0.11
CA MET A 97 -5.26 -6.56 0.18
C MET A 97 -6.11 -5.34 -0.16
N LEU A 98 -7.37 -5.59 -0.47
CA LEU A 98 -8.36 -4.57 -0.78
C LEU A 98 -9.74 -5.01 -0.28
N ASP A 99 -10.30 -4.30 0.73
CA ASP A 99 -11.70 -4.52 1.11
C ASP A 99 -12.62 -3.81 0.12
N VAL A 100 -13.61 -4.53 -0.39
CA VAL A 100 -14.67 -3.97 -1.24
C VAL A 100 -16.01 -4.14 -0.54
N PRO A 101 -16.62 -3.04 -0.07
CA PRO A 101 -17.88 -3.11 0.66
C PRO A 101 -18.95 -3.89 -0.09
N GLY A 102 -19.54 -4.88 0.58
CA GLY A 102 -20.57 -5.75 0.00
C GLY A 102 -20.04 -6.92 -0.84
N GLU A 103 -18.77 -6.90 -1.22
CA GLU A 103 -18.15 -7.98 -2.02
C GLU A 103 -17.22 -8.86 -1.20
N GLY A 104 -16.42 -8.27 -0.31
CA GLY A 104 -15.42 -8.94 0.52
C GLY A 104 -14.02 -8.44 0.30
N LEU A 105 -13.06 -9.16 0.86
CA LEU A 105 -11.65 -8.82 0.85
C LEU A 105 -10.95 -9.53 -0.32
N TYR A 106 -10.37 -8.77 -1.24
CA TYR A 106 -9.46 -9.31 -2.26
C TYR A 106 -8.05 -9.39 -1.71
N VAL A 107 -7.32 -10.44 -2.06
CA VAL A 107 -5.96 -10.72 -1.55
C VAL A 107 -5.12 -11.29 -2.66
N THR A 108 -3.91 -10.77 -2.85
CA THR A 108 -2.91 -11.40 -3.71
C THR A 108 -2.15 -12.48 -2.95
N ASP A 109 -1.91 -13.59 -3.62
CA ASP A 109 -1.09 -14.69 -3.12
C ASP A 109 0.10 -14.87 -4.07
N PHE A 110 1.27 -14.48 -3.60
CA PHE A 110 2.55 -14.63 -4.28
C PHE A 110 2.92 -16.10 -4.49
N ALA A 111 2.38 -16.98 -3.63
CA ALA A 111 2.71 -18.39 -3.60
C ALA A 111 4.21 -18.64 -3.33
N ASN A 112 5.00 -18.87 -4.38
CA ASN A 112 6.45 -19.03 -4.32
C ASN A 112 7.20 -18.17 -5.36
N GLY A 113 6.51 -17.24 -6.01
CA GLY A 113 7.08 -16.36 -7.03
C GLY A 113 7.45 -17.03 -8.35
N ALA A 114 7.08 -18.29 -8.54
CA ALA A 114 7.29 -18.96 -9.82
C ALA A 114 6.20 -18.60 -10.84
N PRO A 115 6.53 -18.54 -12.14
CA PRO A 115 5.57 -18.20 -13.17
C PRO A 115 4.32 -19.09 -13.13
N GLY A 116 3.16 -18.47 -13.11
CA GLY A 116 1.87 -19.15 -13.13
C GLY A 116 1.32 -19.59 -11.77
N ASN A 117 2.11 -19.53 -10.69
CA ASN A 117 1.68 -19.98 -9.37
C ASN A 117 0.93 -18.93 -8.56
N GLY A 118 1.15 -17.64 -8.85
CA GLY A 118 0.48 -16.54 -8.16
C GLY A 118 -1.02 -16.48 -8.44
N ARG A 119 -1.79 -16.06 -7.43
CA ARG A 119 -3.26 -16.04 -7.46
C ARG A 119 -3.80 -14.70 -6.99
N LEU A 120 -4.99 -14.34 -7.48
CA LEU A 120 -5.88 -13.37 -6.86
C LEU A 120 -7.01 -14.14 -6.18
N LEU A 121 -7.20 -13.91 -4.90
CA LEU A 121 -8.19 -14.57 -4.06
C LEU A 121 -9.24 -13.55 -3.60
N ARG A 122 -10.42 -14.06 -3.19
CA ARG A 122 -11.45 -13.29 -2.50
C ARG A 122 -11.88 -14.03 -1.24
N VAL A 123 -11.92 -13.30 -0.14
CA VAL A 123 -12.46 -13.79 1.13
C VAL A 123 -13.82 -13.12 1.34
N ASP A 124 -14.87 -13.90 1.46
CA ASP A 124 -16.19 -13.38 1.73
C ASP A 124 -16.37 -12.98 3.20
N ARG A 125 -17.51 -12.38 3.54
CA ARG A 125 -17.84 -11.96 4.92
C ARG A 125 -17.91 -13.10 5.94
N HIS A 126 -18.03 -14.35 5.47
CA HIS A 126 -18.04 -15.55 6.32
C HIS A 126 -16.63 -16.14 6.49
N GLY A 127 -15.62 -15.57 5.82
CA GLY A 127 -14.25 -16.06 5.83
C GLY A 127 -13.98 -17.19 4.84
N GLN A 128 -14.89 -17.42 3.89
CA GLN A 128 -14.69 -18.42 2.84
C GLN A 128 -13.77 -17.83 1.76
N VAL A 129 -12.72 -18.57 1.42
CA VAL A 129 -11.71 -18.17 0.44
C VAL A 129 -12.04 -18.79 -0.91
N GLY A 130 -12.21 -17.93 -1.92
CA GLY A 130 -12.42 -18.32 -3.32
C GLY A 130 -11.29 -17.82 -4.20
N VAL A 131 -10.98 -18.53 -5.28
CA VAL A 131 -10.01 -18.11 -6.30
C VAL A 131 -10.72 -17.24 -7.33
N VAL A 132 -10.23 -16.03 -7.55
CA VAL A 132 -10.73 -15.09 -8.57
C VAL A 132 -9.96 -15.27 -9.89
N ALA A 133 -8.61 -15.33 -9.81
CA ALA A 133 -7.75 -15.53 -10.97
C ALA A 133 -6.45 -16.22 -10.56
N VAL A 134 -5.86 -16.93 -11.51
CA VAL A 134 -4.58 -17.65 -11.40
C VAL A 134 -3.61 -17.22 -12.51
N GLY A 135 -2.38 -17.71 -12.48
CA GLY A 135 -1.43 -17.51 -13.59
C GLY A 135 -0.67 -16.19 -13.52
N PHE A 136 -0.53 -15.61 -12.33
CA PHE A 136 0.42 -14.55 -12.04
C PHE A 136 1.78 -15.16 -11.68
N THR A 137 2.83 -14.34 -11.71
CA THR A 137 4.17 -14.75 -11.23
C THR A 137 4.35 -14.28 -9.79
N ALA A 138 4.29 -12.99 -9.56
CA ALA A 138 4.47 -12.36 -8.27
C ALA A 138 3.40 -11.25 -8.08
N PRO A 139 2.09 -11.62 -7.98
CA PRO A 139 1.05 -10.62 -7.80
C PRO A 139 1.24 -9.94 -6.45
N ASN A 140 1.20 -8.61 -6.43
CA ASN A 140 1.55 -7.84 -5.25
C ASN A 140 0.37 -6.95 -4.79
N ALA A 141 0.20 -5.76 -5.33
CA ALA A 141 -0.85 -4.85 -4.90
C ALA A 141 -2.13 -4.97 -5.74
N ILE A 142 -3.22 -4.47 -5.17
CA ILE A 142 -4.54 -4.40 -5.80
C ILE A 142 -5.04 -2.97 -5.71
N ALA A 143 -5.46 -2.39 -6.85
CA ALA A 143 -6.26 -1.17 -6.89
C ALA A 143 -7.59 -1.45 -7.60
N ARG A 144 -8.57 -0.57 -7.42
CA ARG A 144 -9.88 -0.66 -8.09
C ARG A 144 -10.23 0.69 -8.68
N ASP A 145 -10.76 0.70 -9.91
CA ASP A 145 -11.30 1.90 -10.52
C ASP A 145 -12.78 2.13 -10.15
N ARG A 146 -13.31 3.32 -10.46
CA ARG A 146 -14.72 3.69 -10.23
C ARG A 146 -15.72 2.80 -10.99
N HIS A 147 -15.27 2.08 -11.99
CA HIS A 147 -16.07 1.14 -12.77
C HIS A 147 -16.11 -0.26 -12.17
N GLY A 148 -15.36 -0.47 -11.09
CA GLY A 148 -15.27 -1.75 -10.37
C GLY A 148 -14.29 -2.74 -10.98
N ASN A 149 -13.42 -2.33 -11.92
CA ASN A 149 -12.34 -3.19 -12.38
C ASN A 149 -11.22 -3.23 -11.35
N LEU A 150 -10.63 -4.39 -11.18
CA LEU A 150 -9.45 -4.60 -10.35
C LEU A 150 -8.19 -4.46 -11.21
N PHE A 151 -7.17 -3.86 -10.62
CA PHE A 151 -5.83 -3.75 -11.19
C PHE A 151 -4.86 -4.45 -10.23
N VAL A 152 -4.08 -5.38 -10.75
CA VAL A 152 -3.13 -6.18 -9.97
C VAL A 152 -1.75 -5.98 -10.55
N SER A 153 -0.79 -5.52 -9.73
CA SER A 153 0.62 -5.47 -10.10
C SER A 153 1.24 -6.86 -10.01
N ASP A 154 2.18 -7.18 -10.91
CA ASP A 154 3.00 -8.38 -10.87
C ASP A 154 4.47 -7.97 -10.88
N SER A 155 5.10 -8.07 -9.73
CA SER A 155 6.43 -7.52 -9.48
C SER A 155 7.53 -8.17 -10.32
N PHE A 156 7.39 -9.45 -10.64
CA PHE A 156 8.40 -10.19 -11.40
C PHE A 156 8.10 -10.22 -12.90
N ALA A 157 6.82 -10.30 -13.27
CA ALA A 157 6.42 -10.24 -14.68
C ALA A 157 6.52 -8.82 -15.26
N GLY A 158 6.60 -7.79 -14.42
CA GLY A 158 6.63 -6.39 -14.86
C GLY A 158 5.34 -5.99 -15.59
N THR A 159 4.19 -6.40 -15.03
CA THR A 159 2.89 -6.16 -15.64
C THR A 159 1.89 -5.60 -14.63
N ILE A 160 0.89 -4.91 -15.15
CA ILE A 160 -0.34 -4.59 -14.43
C ILE A 160 -1.49 -5.26 -15.19
N THR A 161 -2.19 -6.14 -14.51
CA THR A 161 -3.34 -6.85 -15.04
C THR A 161 -4.63 -6.14 -14.62
N ARG A 162 -5.53 -5.83 -15.59
CA ARG A 162 -6.90 -5.38 -15.32
C ARG A 162 -7.86 -6.55 -15.53
N LEU A 163 -8.82 -6.72 -14.61
CA LEU A 163 -9.84 -7.75 -14.68
C LEU A 163 -11.11 -7.29 -13.95
N ARG A 164 -12.23 -7.95 -14.20
CA ARG A 164 -13.43 -7.76 -13.39
C ARG A 164 -13.34 -8.50 -12.08
N LYS A 165 -14.20 -8.15 -11.13
CA LYS A 165 -14.30 -8.73 -9.79
C LYS A 165 -14.49 -10.25 -9.73
N ASP A 166 -15.03 -10.83 -10.79
CA ASP A 166 -15.24 -12.28 -10.97
C ASP A 166 -14.08 -12.97 -11.71
N GLY A 167 -13.01 -12.24 -12.01
CA GLY A 167 -11.85 -12.73 -12.77
C GLY A 167 -12.01 -12.66 -14.29
N SER A 168 -13.19 -12.33 -14.79
CA SER A 168 -13.43 -12.20 -16.22
C SER A 168 -12.80 -10.94 -16.82
N HIS A 169 -12.77 -10.84 -18.15
CA HIS A 169 -12.23 -9.71 -18.92
C HIS A 169 -10.80 -9.34 -18.53
N ARG A 170 -10.01 -10.36 -18.20
CA ARG A 170 -8.61 -10.22 -17.83
C ARG A 170 -7.77 -9.81 -19.04
N VAL A 171 -7.04 -8.70 -18.89
CA VAL A 171 -6.11 -8.17 -19.90
C VAL A 171 -4.83 -7.67 -19.21
N THR A 172 -3.71 -7.78 -19.90
CA THR A 172 -2.50 -7.02 -19.51
C THR A 172 -2.78 -5.55 -19.84
N TRP A 173 -3.02 -4.75 -18.80
CA TRP A 173 -3.34 -3.33 -18.94
C TRP A 173 -2.10 -2.48 -19.23
N ALA A 174 -0.97 -2.83 -18.59
CA ALA A 174 0.34 -2.24 -18.84
C ALA A 174 1.44 -3.27 -18.65
N GLN A 175 2.55 -3.09 -19.37
CA GLN A 175 3.79 -3.86 -19.21
C GLN A 175 4.99 -3.01 -19.61
N GLY A 176 6.16 -3.30 -19.05
CA GLY A 176 7.38 -2.59 -19.43
C GLY A 176 8.55 -2.88 -18.50
N THR A 177 9.76 -2.58 -19.00
CA THR A 177 11.00 -2.82 -18.25
C THR A 177 11.09 -2.00 -16.96
N LEU A 178 10.49 -0.80 -16.92
CA LEU A 178 10.42 0.01 -15.69
C LEU A 178 9.44 -0.56 -14.64
N LEU A 179 8.63 -1.56 -14.99
CA LEU A 179 7.81 -2.30 -14.04
C LEU A 179 8.52 -3.54 -13.47
N THR A 180 9.71 -3.86 -13.99
CA THR A 180 10.66 -4.81 -13.38
C THR A 180 11.79 -4.07 -12.70
N THR A 181 12.73 -4.80 -12.09
CA THR A 181 13.94 -4.21 -11.50
C THR A 181 15.10 -5.18 -11.53
N THR A 182 16.32 -4.66 -11.50
CA THR A 182 17.54 -5.38 -11.17
C THR A 182 18.07 -4.99 -9.78
N GLY A 183 17.36 -4.11 -9.08
CA GLY A 183 17.67 -3.65 -7.73
C GLY A 183 17.33 -4.65 -6.63
N GLN A 184 17.48 -4.23 -5.40
CA GLN A 184 17.18 -5.05 -4.23
C GLN A 184 16.23 -4.30 -3.27
N PRO A 185 15.24 -5.00 -2.70
CA PRO A 185 14.82 -6.38 -3.01
C PRO A 185 14.28 -6.47 -4.45
N PRO A 186 14.26 -7.67 -5.07
CA PRO A 186 14.02 -7.82 -6.51
C PRO A 186 12.52 -7.71 -6.88
N PHE A 187 11.81 -6.76 -6.28
CA PHE A 187 10.41 -6.47 -6.56
C PHE A 187 10.32 -5.20 -7.43
N GLY A 188 9.80 -5.34 -8.63
CA GLY A 188 9.50 -4.22 -9.53
C GLY A 188 8.16 -3.55 -9.15
N ALA A 189 7.16 -3.64 -10.04
CA ALA A 189 5.83 -3.09 -9.78
C ALA A 189 5.23 -3.65 -8.49
N ASN A 190 4.95 -2.76 -7.53
CA ASN A 190 4.46 -3.07 -6.20
C ASN A 190 3.18 -2.27 -5.92
N GLY A 191 3.14 -1.37 -4.95
CA GLY A 191 1.97 -0.60 -4.56
C GLY A 191 1.28 0.10 -5.74
N LEU A 192 -0.05 0.10 -5.74
CA LEU A 192 -0.90 0.74 -6.75
C LEU A 192 -1.87 1.73 -6.11
N ALA A 193 -2.00 2.93 -6.67
CA ALA A 193 -3.01 3.90 -6.26
C ALA A 193 -3.48 4.75 -7.44
N PHE A 194 -4.80 4.95 -7.57
CA PHE A 194 -5.36 5.98 -8.44
C PHE A 194 -5.35 7.33 -7.74
N ASP A 195 -5.16 8.42 -8.50
CA ASP A 195 -5.49 9.76 -8.03
C ASP A 195 -7.02 9.94 -7.90
N ALA A 196 -7.47 11.02 -7.26
CA ALA A 196 -8.88 11.25 -6.93
C ALA A 196 -9.80 11.26 -8.17
N GLU A 197 -9.31 11.74 -9.29
CA GLU A 197 -10.05 11.80 -10.56
C GLU A 197 -9.80 10.59 -11.45
N GLU A 198 -8.97 9.64 -11.03
CA GLU A 198 -8.53 8.49 -11.82
C GLU A 198 -7.92 8.86 -13.17
N ARG A 199 -7.22 10.01 -13.21
CA ARG A 199 -6.47 10.43 -14.39
C ARG A 199 -5.15 9.67 -14.53
N TYR A 200 -4.62 9.20 -13.41
CA TYR A 200 -3.38 8.43 -13.36
C TYR A 200 -3.50 7.23 -12.43
N LEU A 201 -2.91 6.11 -12.85
CA LEU A 201 -2.57 5.02 -11.94
C LEU A 201 -1.10 5.14 -11.57
N TYR A 202 -0.81 5.31 -10.28
CA TYR A 202 0.54 5.35 -9.73
C TYR A 202 0.99 3.96 -9.33
N VAL A 203 2.29 3.70 -9.49
CA VAL A 203 2.92 2.39 -9.26
C VAL A 203 4.24 2.60 -8.53
N ALA A 204 4.37 2.02 -7.34
CA ALA A 204 5.66 1.94 -6.69
C ALA A 204 6.55 0.91 -7.40
N ASN A 205 7.85 1.18 -7.51
CA ASN A 205 8.86 0.21 -7.90
C ASN A 205 9.89 0.11 -6.78
N THR A 206 9.87 -1.02 -6.08
CA THR A 206 10.60 -1.21 -4.83
C THR A 206 12.11 -1.23 -5.07
N GLY A 207 12.58 -2.10 -5.95
CA GLY A 207 14.01 -2.26 -6.20
C GLY A 207 14.68 -1.06 -6.86
N ASP A 208 13.92 -0.24 -7.58
CA ASP A 208 14.42 0.97 -8.22
C ASP A 208 14.21 2.23 -7.36
N SER A 209 13.56 2.11 -6.20
CA SER A 209 13.25 3.24 -5.30
C SER A 209 12.56 4.37 -6.05
N ALA A 210 11.46 4.05 -6.72
CA ALA A 210 10.76 4.98 -7.61
C ALA A 210 9.24 4.89 -7.45
N VAL A 211 8.56 5.97 -7.82
CA VAL A 211 7.13 5.97 -8.11
C VAL A 211 6.96 6.32 -9.58
N LEU A 212 6.25 5.47 -10.28
CA LEU A 212 5.89 5.58 -11.68
C LEU A 212 4.41 5.95 -11.79
N ARG A 213 3.96 6.39 -12.97
CA ARG A 213 2.53 6.57 -13.21
C ARG A 213 2.16 6.35 -14.67
N PHE A 214 0.93 5.97 -14.90
CA PHE A 214 0.33 5.85 -16.23
C PHE A 214 -0.87 6.79 -16.34
N PRO A 215 -0.95 7.66 -17.36
CA PRO A 215 -2.21 8.31 -17.69
C PRO A 215 -3.28 7.26 -18.00
N VAL A 216 -4.47 7.43 -17.47
CA VAL A 216 -5.64 6.60 -17.81
C VAL A 216 -6.42 7.32 -18.93
N LYS A 217 -6.47 6.70 -20.10
CA LYS A 217 -7.17 7.28 -21.25
C LYS A 217 -8.69 7.17 -21.08
N ALA A 218 -9.44 7.92 -21.89
CA ALA A 218 -10.90 7.94 -21.83
C ALA A 218 -11.54 6.55 -22.09
N ASP A 219 -10.86 5.67 -22.83
CA ASP A 219 -11.30 4.29 -23.06
C ASP A 219 -10.86 3.32 -21.93
N GLY A 220 -10.24 3.85 -20.88
CA GLY A 220 -9.73 3.09 -19.74
C GLY A 220 -8.41 2.34 -20.02
N SER A 221 -7.77 2.55 -21.18
CA SER A 221 -6.45 2.00 -21.49
C SER A 221 -5.31 2.82 -20.87
N ALA A 222 -4.14 2.20 -20.72
CA ALA A 222 -2.94 2.90 -20.25
C ALA A 222 -2.40 3.90 -21.27
N GLY A 223 -1.98 5.07 -20.82
CA GLY A 223 -1.13 5.97 -21.56
C GLY A 223 0.34 5.55 -21.47
N PRO A 224 1.27 6.39 -21.95
CA PRO A 224 2.69 6.13 -21.83
C PRO A 224 3.13 6.18 -20.35
N LEU A 225 4.05 5.27 -19.97
CA LEU A 225 4.63 5.24 -18.63
C LEU A 225 5.48 6.49 -18.38
N GLU A 226 5.32 7.09 -17.22
CA GLU A 226 6.09 8.24 -16.74
C GLU A 226 6.78 7.90 -15.42
N VAL A 227 7.99 8.42 -15.20
CA VAL A 227 8.63 8.42 -13.88
C VAL A 227 8.10 9.64 -13.12
N PHE A 228 7.29 9.42 -12.09
CA PHE A 228 6.72 10.50 -11.28
C PHE A 228 7.73 11.02 -10.25
N ALA A 229 8.42 10.11 -9.54
CA ALA A 229 9.46 10.44 -8.58
C ALA A 229 10.50 9.32 -8.54
N LYS A 230 11.77 9.68 -8.38
CA LYS A 230 12.87 8.74 -8.24
C LYS A 230 13.77 9.14 -7.07
N GLY A 231 14.05 8.18 -6.16
CA GLY A 231 14.77 8.43 -4.92
C GLY A 231 16.12 9.09 -5.14
N SER A 232 16.92 8.59 -6.08
CA SER A 232 18.24 9.19 -6.38
C SER A 232 18.17 10.65 -6.89
N ALA A 233 17.12 11.00 -7.62
CA ALA A 233 16.92 12.38 -8.08
C ALA A 233 16.48 13.29 -6.92
N LEU A 234 15.61 12.79 -6.04
CA LEU A 234 15.17 13.49 -4.83
C LEU A 234 16.33 13.70 -3.86
N ASP A 235 17.17 12.69 -3.65
CA ASP A 235 18.37 12.80 -2.81
C ASP A 235 19.34 13.85 -3.36
N ALA A 236 19.58 13.85 -4.67
CA ALA A 236 20.44 14.83 -5.31
C ALA A 236 19.88 16.27 -5.21
N ALA A 237 18.55 16.43 -5.32
CA ALA A 237 17.90 17.74 -5.26
C ALA A 237 17.86 18.34 -3.85
N THR A 238 17.73 17.49 -2.82
CA THR A 238 17.51 17.92 -1.43
C THR A 238 18.74 17.77 -0.53
N GLY A 239 19.79 17.06 -0.98
CA GLY A 239 20.94 16.72 -0.15
C GLY A 239 20.61 15.70 0.95
N THR A 240 19.47 15.02 0.85
CA THR A 240 19.07 13.95 1.77
C THR A 240 19.53 12.58 1.26
N ALA A 241 19.18 11.52 1.98
CA ALA A 241 19.45 10.15 1.57
C ALA A 241 18.20 9.28 1.78
N GLN A 242 18.16 8.15 1.10
CA GLN A 242 17.13 7.12 1.24
C GLN A 242 15.71 7.58 0.85
N SER A 243 15.61 8.57 -0.05
CA SER A 243 14.33 8.96 -0.63
C SER A 243 13.74 7.79 -1.41
N LEU A 244 12.49 7.43 -1.11
CA LEU A 244 11.75 6.31 -1.70
C LEU A 244 12.48 4.95 -1.61
N HIS A 245 13.47 4.79 -0.70
CA HIS A 245 14.28 3.58 -0.62
C HIS A 245 13.43 2.37 -0.26
N GLY A 246 13.25 1.48 -1.24
CA GLY A 246 12.31 0.38 -1.12
C GLY A 246 10.85 0.84 -1.19
N ALA A 247 10.47 1.72 -2.12
CA ALA A 247 9.08 2.17 -2.29
C ALA A 247 8.15 0.97 -2.49
N ASP A 248 7.20 0.80 -1.56
CA ASP A 248 6.34 -0.38 -1.45
C ASP A 248 4.85 0.03 -1.52
N GLY A 249 4.04 -0.19 -0.50
CA GLY A 249 2.66 0.25 -0.48
C GLY A 249 2.53 1.76 -0.66
N ILE A 250 1.56 2.19 -1.45
CA ILE A 250 1.27 3.61 -1.69
C ILE A 250 -0.23 3.90 -1.60
N MET A 251 -0.59 5.09 -1.12
CA MET A 251 -1.98 5.54 -1.05
C MET A 251 -2.06 7.07 -1.04
N PHE A 252 -3.09 7.61 -1.69
CA PHE A 252 -3.36 9.05 -1.63
C PHE A 252 -4.18 9.43 -0.39
N ASP A 253 -3.91 10.63 0.14
CA ASP A 253 -4.86 11.32 1.00
C ASP A 253 -5.80 12.24 0.18
N ALA A 254 -6.83 12.75 0.83
CA ALA A 254 -7.84 13.60 0.19
C ALA A 254 -7.32 14.99 -0.22
N ALA A 255 -6.13 15.39 0.23
CA ALA A 255 -5.44 16.61 -0.20
C ALA A 255 -4.54 16.37 -1.42
N GLY A 256 -4.44 15.14 -1.91
CA GLY A 256 -3.67 14.76 -3.10
C GLY A 256 -2.19 14.47 -2.82
N TYR A 257 -1.79 14.30 -1.56
CA TYR A 257 -0.44 13.84 -1.24
C TYR A 257 -0.39 12.32 -1.32
N LEU A 258 0.71 11.80 -1.89
CA LEU A 258 0.96 10.36 -2.01
C LEU A 258 1.83 9.88 -0.85
N TRP A 259 1.26 9.03 -0.01
CA TRP A 259 1.95 8.36 1.07
C TRP A 259 2.62 7.09 0.56
N VAL A 260 3.87 6.87 0.94
CA VAL A 260 4.72 5.77 0.46
C VAL A 260 5.35 5.07 1.65
N CYS A 261 5.20 3.76 1.74
CA CYS A 261 6.06 2.93 2.59
C CYS A 261 7.45 2.85 1.92
N ALA A 262 8.43 3.53 2.48
CA ALA A 262 9.84 3.41 2.08
C ALA A 262 10.48 2.33 2.97
N ASN A 263 10.28 1.05 2.61
CA ASN A 263 10.49 -0.09 3.50
C ASN A 263 11.93 -0.24 3.97
N GLN A 264 12.92 -0.07 3.10
CA GLN A 264 14.35 -0.16 3.45
C GLN A 264 14.85 1.08 4.21
N ALA A 265 14.11 2.20 4.14
CA ALA A 265 14.39 3.38 4.95
C ALA A 265 13.75 3.30 6.34
N ASN A 266 12.87 2.35 6.59
CA ASN A 266 12.02 2.27 7.78
C ASN A 266 11.20 3.55 8.00
N GLU A 267 10.59 4.06 6.93
CA GLU A 267 9.87 5.33 6.92
C GLU A 267 8.55 5.26 6.16
N LEU A 268 7.63 6.14 6.55
CA LEU A 268 6.60 6.63 5.67
C LEU A 268 7.08 7.94 5.07
N GLN A 269 7.05 8.06 3.76
CA GLN A 269 7.42 9.27 3.04
C GLN A 269 6.21 9.81 2.29
N VAL A 270 6.04 11.14 2.28
CA VAL A 270 4.88 11.79 1.68
C VAL A 270 5.35 12.66 0.52
N LEU A 271 4.80 12.38 -0.65
CA LEU A 271 5.08 13.15 -1.87
C LEU A 271 3.99 14.19 -2.12
N SER A 272 4.41 15.37 -2.55
CA SER A 272 3.51 16.40 -3.08
C SER A 272 2.87 15.95 -4.40
N PRO A 273 1.83 16.64 -4.90
CA PRO A 273 1.29 16.42 -6.24
C PRO A 273 2.30 16.60 -7.38
N THR A 274 3.46 17.22 -7.10
CA THR A 274 4.56 17.41 -8.05
C THR A 274 5.69 16.39 -7.89
N GLY A 275 5.59 15.46 -6.92
CA GLY A 275 6.56 14.38 -6.71
C GLY A 275 7.72 14.73 -5.77
N GLU A 276 7.63 15.84 -5.02
CA GLU A 276 8.63 16.24 -4.03
C GLU A 276 8.32 15.64 -2.67
N ILE A 277 9.33 15.22 -1.89
CA ILE A 277 9.12 14.77 -0.51
C ILE A 277 8.81 15.98 0.38
N VAL A 278 7.62 16.01 0.96
CA VAL A 278 7.16 17.07 1.86
C VAL A 278 7.15 16.66 3.33
N ALA A 279 7.12 15.36 3.63
CA ALA A 279 7.19 14.84 4.98
C ALA A 279 7.80 13.44 5.01
N ARG A 280 8.43 13.10 6.15
CA ARG A 280 8.97 11.77 6.45
C ARG A 280 8.63 11.45 7.90
N TYR A 281 8.17 10.21 8.15
CA TYR A 281 7.79 9.75 9.47
C TYR A 281 8.55 8.47 9.81
N ARG A 282 9.09 8.43 11.01
CA ARG A 282 9.71 7.23 11.62
C ARG A 282 8.95 6.87 12.88
N GLY A 283 9.14 5.65 13.34
CA GLY A 283 8.61 5.25 14.63
C GLY A 283 9.30 5.98 15.81
N ALA A 284 8.55 6.25 16.86
CA ALA A 284 9.10 6.77 18.11
C ALA A 284 9.98 5.70 18.77
N GLY A 285 11.21 6.08 19.17
CA GLY A 285 12.13 5.17 19.88
C GLY A 285 12.69 4.03 19.03
N GLY A 286 12.57 4.08 17.69
CA GLY A 286 13.21 3.14 16.77
C GLY A 286 12.46 1.83 16.55
N ALA A 287 11.29 1.62 17.16
CA ALA A 287 10.62 0.33 17.12
C ALA A 287 9.27 0.31 16.38
N ALA A 288 8.67 1.46 16.07
CA ALA A 288 7.32 1.48 15.51
C ALA A 288 7.25 1.18 14.01
N LEU A 289 8.28 1.47 13.22
CA LEU A 289 8.38 1.06 11.82
C LEU A 289 9.58 0.15 11.61
N ASP A 290 9.33 -1.03 11.07
CA ASP A 290 10.34 -2.02 10.73
C ASP A 290 9.99 -2.69 9.42
N PHE A 291 10.63 -2.23 8.36
CA PHE A 291 10.34 -2.62 6.99
C PHE A 291 8.85 -2.45 6.65
N PRO A 292 8.29 -1.21 6.75
CA PRO A 292 6.88 -0.97 6.49
C PRO A 292 6.53 -1.34 5.05
N ALA A 293 5.53 -2.24 4.86
CA ALA A 293 5.20 -2.76 3.54
C ALA A 293 3.95 -2.11 2.94
N SER A 294 2.84 -2.13 3.66
CA SER A 294 1.58 -1.60 3.16
C SER A 294 0.95 -0.62 4.15
N LEU A 295 0.09 0.24 3.64
CA LEU A 295 -0.63 1.23 4.42
C LEU A 295 -2.09 1.34 3.98
N VAL A 296 -2.98 1.71 4.91
CA VAL A 296 -4.39 1.95 4.63
C VAL A 296 -4.96 3.02 5.53
N PHE A 297 -5.79 3.90 4.97
CA PHE A 297 -6.51 4.92 5.70
C PHE A 297 -7.90 4.47 6.14
N ARG A 298 -8.31 4.92 7.33
CA ARG A 298 -9.71 5.01 7.76
C ARG A 298 -9.96 6.40 8.33
N GLY A 299 -10.56 7.28 7.54
CA GLY A 299 -10.58 8.71 7.87
C GLY A 299 -9.14 9.24 7.92
N GLN A 300 -8.76 9.89 9.02
CA GLN A 300 -7.38 10.37 9.24
C GLN A 300 -6.47 9.32 9.89
N THR A 301 -7.02 8.23 10.39
CA THR A 301 -6.20 7.16 10.98
C THR A 301 -5.54 6.35 9.87
N LEU A 302 -4.22 6.30 9.88
CA LEU A 302 -3.38 5.54 8.96
C LEU A 302 -2.82 4.32 9.67
N TYR A 303 -3.11 3.12 9.16
CA TYR A 303 -2.58 1.85 9.62
C TYR A 303 -1.48 1.37 8.67
N VAL A 304 -0.45 0.72 9.22
CA VAL A 304 0.75 0.27 8.49
C VAL A 304 1.12 -1.13 8.93
N THR A 305 1.48 -1.99 7.99
CA THR A 305 2.13 -3.28 8.29
C THR A 305 3.63 -3.13 8.39
N ASN A 306 4.24 -3.84 9.34
CA ASN A 306 5.69 -3.96 9.45
C ASN A 306 6.08 -5.40 9.09
N LEU A 307 6.64 -5.56 7.88
CA LEU A 307 7.04 -6.85 7.32
C LEU A 307 8.23 -7.45 8.07
N SER A 308 9.10 -6.58 8.65
CA SER A 308 10.19 -6.98 9.56
C SER A 308 11.16 -7.99 8.92
N LEU A 309 11.44 -7.85 7.61
CA LEU A 309 12.30 -8.78 6.88
C LEU A 309 13.76 -8.76 7.35
N ALA A 310 14.25 -7.61 7.77
CA ALA A 310 15.65 -7.43 8.11
C ALA A 310 16.06 -8.20 9.37
N ASP A 311 15.12 -8.45 10.29
CA ASP A 311 15.34 -9.14 11.56
C ASP A 311 14.69 -10.54 11.62
N GLY A 312 14.27 -11.06 10.47
CA GLY A 312 13.64 -12.38 10.37
C GLY A 312 12.22 -12.44 10.91
N GLY A 313 11.52 -11.31 10.95
CA GLY A 313 10.12 -11.23 11.34
C GLY A 313 9.87 -11.03 12.83
N VAL A 314 10.90 -10.78 13.64
CA VAL A 314 10.80 -10.67 15.12
C VAL A 314 9.88 -9.51 15.53
N ASN A 315 9.86 -8.43 14.75
CA ASN A 315 9.01 -7.26 14.97
C ASN A 315 7.75 -7.25 14.11
N SER A 316 7.28 -8.41 13.64
CA SER A 316 6.02 -8.55 12.90
C SER A 316 4.86 -7.95 13.70
N LYS A 317 4.37 -6.79 13.27
CA LYS A 317 3.34 -6.01 13.97
C LYS A 317 2.66 -5.02 13.04
N LEU A 318 1.64 -4.37 13.53
CA LEU A 318 1.03 -3.21 12.88
C LEU A 318 1.43 -1.94 13.60
N SER A 319 1.44 -0.84 12.87
CA SER A 319 1.59 0.51 13.40
C SER A 319 0.41 1.39 13.00
N VAL A 320 0.20 2.47 13.75
CA VAL A 320 -0.87 3.42 13.51
C VAL A 320 -0.41 4.84 13.77
N MET A 321 -0.93 5.79 13.01
CA MET A 321 -0.77 7.22 13.25
C MET A 321 -2.01 8.00 12.81
N GLU A 322 -2.15 9.23 13.29
CA GLU A 322 -3.09 10.20 12.75
C GLU A 322 -2.40 11.03 11.67
N ALA A 323 -2.93 10.98 10.46
CA ALA A 323 -2.45 11.77 9.33
C ALA A 323 -3.10 13.17 9.32
N PRO A 324 -2.43 14.18 8.73
CA PRO A 324 -2.97 15.56 8.66
C PRO A 324 -4.28 15.64 7.86
N TYR A 325 -4.44 14.79 6.86
CA TYR A 325 -5.62 14.70 6.01
C TYR A 325 -6.21 13.28 6.03
N PRO A 326 -7.52 13.13 5.85
CA PRO A 326 -8.10 11.80 5.68
C PRO A 326 -7.58 11.15 4.38
N GLY A 327 -7.53 9.83 4.37
CA GLY A 327 -7.23 9.10 3.15
C GLY A 327 -8.25 9.38 2.05
N LEU A 328 -7.81 9.28 0.79
CA LEU A 328 -8.72 9.30 -0.33
C LEU A 328 -9.67 8.10 -0.20
N PRO A 329 -11.00 8.32 -0.23
CA PRO A 329 -11.94 7.21 -0.20
C PRO A 329 -11.66 6.23 -1.33
N LEU A 330 -11.51 4.95 -0.99
CA LEU A 330 -11.32 3.89 -1.99
C LEU A 330 -12.61 3.60 -2.78
N TRP A 331 -13.72 4.14 -2.30
CA TRP A 331 -15.05 3.95 -2.88
C TRP A 331 -15.85 5.25 -2.78
N PRO A 332 -16.56 5.64 -3.82
CA PRO A 332 -17.51 6.75 -3.75
C PRO A 332 -18.72 6.41 -2.86
#